data_94bddec02f2de39a9afd35308e1d123c
#
_entry.id   94bddec02f2de39a9afd35308e1d123c
#
_cell.length_a   1.000
_cell.length_b   1.000
_cell.length_c   1.000
_cell.angle_alpha   90.00
_cell.angle_beta   90.00
_cell.angle_gamma   90.00
#
_symmetry.space_group_name_H-M   'P 1'
#
loop_
_entity.id
_entity.type
_entity.pdbx_description
1 polymer ?
#
loop_
_entity_poly.entity_id
_entity_poly.type
_entity_poly.pdbx_seq_one_letter_code
_entity_poly.pdbx_strand_id
1 'polypeptide(L)'
;MLAVLRKIESRGAHEKAQRTREYVGRVCLDRYATQTGRAERDTSGDLRGALAPVKSKHHASITDPKAIGALLRSINSFAGSYTTKCALQLALLVFVRPGELRQAEWVEINFDKKEWRIPSHKMEMSEQHIIPLSRQAIEILEDIQPLTGHGKYIFPSIRSTSRPISENTINAALRRMGYEKDEMTGHGFRSMASTLLHEHGWPHEAIEQQLAHAERNKVSASYNFAEHLPKRREMMQWWADYLESLFIGAKVVNFQKN
;
A
#
# COMPACT_ATOMS: atom_id res chain seq x y z
N MET A 1 -10.74 -15.37 29.98
CA MET A 1 -10.36 -14.52 28.84
C MET A 1 -9.55 -13.30 29.28
N LEU A 2 -10.06 -12.43 30.16
CA LEU A 2 -9.37 -11.19 30.58
C LEU A 2 -7.93 -11.40 31.06
N ALA A 3 -7.66 -12.43 31.86
CA ALA A 3 -6.31 -12.74 32.35
C ALA A 3 -5.30 -13.02 31.20
N VAL A 4 -5.75 -13.69 30.15
CA VAL A 4 -4.92 -13.95 28.95
C VAL A 4 -4.63 -12.65 28.20
N LEU A 5 -5.65 -11.82 28.01
CA LEU A 5 -5.50 -10.52 27.34
C LEU A 5 -4.56 -9.59 28.11
N ARG A 6 -4.69 -9.52 29.43
CA ARG A 6 -3.77 -8.75 30.29
C ARG A 6 -2.34 -9.29 30.27
N LYS A 7 -2.16 -10.62 30.17
CA LYS A 7 -0.83 -11.22 29.99
C LYS A 7 -0.18 -10.85 28.66
N ILE A 8 -0.97 -10.63 27.60
CA ILE A 8 -0.47 -10.13 26.31
C ILE A 8 -0.14 -8.65 26.45
N GLU A 9 -1.01 -7.88 27.10
CA GLU A 9 -0.86 -6.45 27.33
C GLU A 9 0.38 -6.10 28.18
N SER A 10 0.64 -6.86 29.25
CA SER A 10 1.82 -6.68 30.13
C SER A 10 3.17 -6.86 29.42
N ARG A 11 3.17 -7.47 28.23
CA ARG A 11 4.34 -7.57 27.34
C ARG A 11 4.50 -6.38 26.42
N GLY A 12 3.70 -5.31 26.59
CA GLY A 12 3.67 -4.15 25.70
C GLY A 12 2.90 -4.36 24.38
N ALA A 13 2.29 -5.53 24.19
CA ALA A 13 1.62 -5.90 22.95
C ALA A 13 0.11 -5.52 22.97
N HIS A 14 -0.19 -4.23 23.24
CA HIS A 14 -1.56 -3.72 23.41
C HIS A 14 -2.46 -3.98 22.19
N GLU A 15 -1.97 -3.73 20.98
CA GLU A 15 -2.71 -3.98 19.74
C GLU A 15 -3.05 -5.47 19.58
N LYS A 16 -2.09 -6.36 19.89
CA LYS A 16 -2.31 -7.81 19.83
C LYS A 16 -3.35 -8.26 20.84
N ALA A 17 -3.37 -7.68 22.04
CA ALA A 17 -4.39 -7.96 23.05
C ALA A 17 -5.79 -7.56 22.55
N GLN A 18 -5.94 -6.38 21.95
CA GLN A 18 -7.19 -5.90 21.36
C GLN A 18 -7.66 -6.79 20.21
N ARG A 19 -6.78 -7.11 19.26
CA ARG A 19 -7.10 -8.02 18.14
C ARG A 19 -7.50 -9.41 18.64
N THR A 20 -6.82 -9.93 19.66
CA THR A 20 -7.18 -11.23 20.26
C THR A 20 -8.58 -11.19 20.84
N ARG A 21 -8.98 -10.09 21.53
CA ARG A 21 -10.36 -9.91 22.01
C ARG A 21 -11.36 -9.93 20.86
N GLU A 22 -11.08 -9.20 19.76
CA GLU A 22 -11.95 -9.15 18.58
C GLU A 22 -12.09 -10.51 17.90
N TYR A 23 -11.00 -11.28 17.78
CA TYR A 23 -11.06 -12.65 17.25
C TYR A 23 -11.93 -13.56 18.09
N VAL A 24 -11.78 -13.50 19.43
CA VAL A 24 -12.65 -14.27 20.32
C VAL A 24 -14.11 -13.85 20.16
N GLY A 25 -14.39 -12.56 20.04
CA GLY A 25 -15.74 -12.07 19.76
C GLY A 25 -16.32 -12.63 18.46
N ARG A 26 -15.54 -12.63 17.39
CA ARG A 26 -15.96 -13.22 16.11
C ARG A 26 -16.24 -14.72 16.23
N VAL A 27 -15.39 -15.46 16.90
CA VAL A 27 -15.58 -16.91 17.14
C VAL A 27 -16.83 -17.16 17.98
N CYS A 28 -17.10 -16.35 19.00
CA CYS A 28 -18.29 -16.48 19.85
C CYS A 28 -19.58 -16.05 19.12
N LEU A 29 -19.48 -15.03 18.23
CA LEU A 29 -20.61 -14.57 17.40
C LEU A 29 -20.83 -15.46 16.19
N ASP A 30 -19.84 -16.25 15.80
CA ASP A 30 -20.02 -17.21 14.72
C ASP A 30 -21.07 -18.23 15.18
N ARG A 31 -22.14 -18.36 14.39
CA ARG A 31 -23.30 -19.24 14.67
C ARG A 31 -22.90 -20.63 15.09
N TYR A 32 -21.72 -21.09 14.67
CA TYR A 32 -21.20 -22.39 15.03
C TYR A 32 -20.97 -22.56 16.55
N ALA A 33 -20.37 -21.59 17.23
CA ALA A 33 -20.07 -21.69 18.67
C ALA A 33 -21.33 -21.57 19.53
N THR A 34 -22.30 -20.70 19.13
CA THR A 34 -23.57 -20.53 19.84
C THR A 34 -24.58 -21.62 19.50
N GLN A 35 -24.68 -22.07 18.24
CA GLN A 35 -25.60 -23.13 17.82
C GLN A 35 -25.18 -24.53 18.29
N THR A 36 -23.88 -24.77 18.50
CA THR A 36 -23.39 -26.04 18.99
C THR A 36 -23.38 -26.14 20.53
N GLY A 37 -23.86 -25.09 21.24
CA GLY A 37 -23.88 -25.04 22.70
C GLY A 37 -22.46 -24.94 23.32
N ARG A 38 -21.43 -24.65 22.54
CA ARG A 38 -20.04 -24.50 23.01
C ARG A 38 -19.76 -23.15 23.63
N ALA A 39 -20.60 -22.14 23.33
CA ALA A 39 -20.57 -20.82 23.94
C ALA A 39 -22.01 -20.37 24.22
N GLU A 40 -22.30 -19.96 25.44
CA GLU A 40 -23.62 -19.44 25.81
C GLU A 40 -23.84 -18.01 25.32
N ARG A 41 -22.77 -17.21 25.26
CA ARG A 41 -22.80 -15.82 24.78
C ARG A 41 -21.41 -15.31 24.38
N ASP A 42 -21.38 -14.19 23.67
CA ASP A 42 -20.15 -13.44 23.43
C ASP A 42 -19.72 -12.66 24.68
N THR A 43 -18.66 -13.15 25.34
CA THR A 43 -18.07 -12.48 26.50
C THR A 43 -17.02 -11.42 26.13
N SER A 44 -16.68 -11.27 24.84
CA SER A 44 -15.70 -10.29 24.39
C SER A 44 -16.24 -8.86 24.45
N GLY A 45 -17.57 -8.71 24.31
CA GLY A 45 -18.27 -7.44 24.42
C GLY A 45 -18.17 -6.85 25.84
N ASP A 46 -18.24 -7.69 26.87
CA ASP A 46 -18.12 -7.30 28.28
C ASP A 46 -16.72 -6.74 28.63
N LEU A 47 -15.73 -7.01 27.76
CA LEU A 47 -14.35 -6.55 27.92
C LEU A 47 -14.01 -5.27 27.14
N ARG A 48 -15.04 -4.61 26.58
CA ARG A 48 -14.83 -3.29 25.99
C ARG A 48 -14.41 -2.30 27.09
N GLY A 49 -13.28 -1.60 26.86
CA GLY A 49 -12.71 -0.69 27.87
C GLY A 49 -11.84 -1.33 28.94
N ALA A 50 -11.80 -2.68 29.04
CA ALA A 50 -10.96 -3.38 30.01
C ALA A 50 -9.46 -3.44 29.63
N LEU A 51 -9.13 -3.15 28.37
CA LEU A 51 -7.77 -3.08 27.84
C LEU A 51 -7.39 -1.62 27.58
N ALA A 52 -6.10 -1.31 27.72
CA ALA A 52 -5.59 0.02 27.41
C ALA A 52 -5.89 0.41 25.96
N PRO A 53 -6.28 1.66 25.70
CA PRO A 53 -6.52 2.14 24.35
C PRO A 53 -5.25 2.07 23.52
N VAL A 54 -5.34 1.49 22.34
CA VAL A 54 -4.24 1.50 21.37
C VAL A 54 -4.27 2.84 20.64
N LYS A 55 -3.22 3.64 20.81
CA LYS A 55 -3.02 4.81 19.96
C LYS A 55 -2.65 4.31 18.57
N SER A 56 -3.52 4.53 17.59
CA SER A 56 -3.21 4.31 16.19
C SER A 56 -1.99 5.16 15.82
N LYS A 57 -0.87 4.52 15.51
CA LYS A 57 0.26 5.20 14.89
C LYS A 57 0.02 5.18 13.39
N HIS A 58 -0.02 6.35 12.77
CA HIS A 58 0.06 6.44 11.32
C HIS A 58 1.36 5.80 10.85
N HIS A 59 1.33 5.19 9.66
CA HIS A 59 2.56 4.68 9.07
C HIS A 59 3.52 5.85 8.86
N ALA A 60 4.76 5.64 9.30
CA ALA A 60 5.81 6.62 9.12
C ALA A 60 6.00 6.91 7.64
N SER A 61 5.96 8.18 7.28
CA SER A 61 6.06 8.66 5.90
C SER A 61 6.75 10.01 5.86
N ILE A 62 7.60 10.19 4.86
CA ILE A 62 8.30 11.43 4.60
C ILE A 62 7.41 12.30 3.72
N THR A 63 7.14 13.54 4.12
CA THR A 63 6.33 14.51 3.34
C THR A 63 7.10 15.79 3.00
N ASP A 64 8.25 16.03 3.64
CA ASP A 64 9.10 17.17 3.29
C ASP A 64 9.72 16.99 1.88
N PRO A 65 9.55 17.94 0.96
CA PRO A 65 10.05 17.85 -0.42
C PRO A 65 11.55 17.58 -0.55
N LYS A 66 12.37 18.18 0.33
CA LYS A 66 13.82 17.97 0.32
C LYS A 66 14.18 16.54 0.74
N ALA A 67 13.51 16.04 1.78
CA ALA A 67 13.70 14.67 2.26
C ALA A 67 13.20 13.65 1.24
N ILE A 68 12.10 13.92 0.53
CA ILE A 68 11.63 13.09 -0.59
C ILE A 68 12.67 13.05 -1.71
N GLY A 69 13.22 14.20 -2.12
CA GLY A 69 14.30 14.24 -3.11
C GLY A 69 15.53 13.41 -2.69
N ALA A 70 15.89 13.44 -1.41
CA ALA A 70 16.96 12.62 -0.87
C ALA A 70 16.61 11.12 -0.94
N LEU A 71 15.38 10.74 -0.57
CA LEU A 71 14.89 9.36 -0.66
C LEU A 71 14.93 8.84 -2.11
N LEU A 72 14.47 9.62 -3.06
CA LEU A 72 14.49 9.28 -4.49
C LEU A 72 15.91 9.03 -5.00
N ARG A 73 16.86 9.90 -4.65
CA ARG A 73 18.28 9.71 -4.99
C ARG A 73 18.88 8.47 -4.32
N SER A 74 18.53 8.20 -3.06
CA SER A 74 18.97 6.99 -2.35
C SER A 74 18.43 5.72 -3.03
N ILE A 75 17.17 5.72 -3.47
CA ILE A 75 16.57 4.60 -4.22
C ILE A 75 17.26 4.44 -5.58
N ASN A 76 17.55 5.54 -6.27
CA ASN A 76 18.22 5.47 -7.56
C ASN A 76 19.65 4.92 -7.45
N SER A 77 20.36 5.23 -6.37
CA SER A 77 21.72 4.72 -6.08
C SER A 77 21.73 3.41 -5.28
N PHE A 78 20.57 2.76 -5.09
CA PHE A 78 20.49 1.52 -4.32
C PHE A 78 21.36 0.41 -4.90
N ALA A 79 22.35 -0.04 -4.13
CA ALA A 79 23.35 -1.05 -4.52
C ALA A 79 22.88 -2.52 -4.32
N GLY A 80 21.57 -2.76 -4.18
CA GLY A 80 21.01 -4.11 -4.10
C GLY A 80 20.65 -4.69 -5.47
N SER A 81 19.76 -5.72 -5.49
CA SER A 81 19.34 -6.28 -6.77
C SER A 81 18.55 -5.27 -7.60
N TYR A 82 18.74 -5.31 -8.92
CA TYR A 82 18.02 -4.44 -9.87
C TYR A 82 16.51 -4.60 -9.75
N THR A 83 16.02 -5.83 -9.60
CA THR A 83 14.60 -6.12 -9.33
C THR A 83 14.07 -5.38 -8.10
N THR A 84 14.84 -5.33 -7.00
CA THR A 84 14.44 -4.60 -5.79
C THR A 84 14.46 -3.09 -6.01
N LYS A 85 15.42 -2.57 -6.76
CA LYS A 85 15.48 -1.16 -7.14
C LYS A 85 14.23 -0.76 -7.94
N CYS A 86 13.90 -1.50 -8.99
CA CYS A 86 12.69 -1.25 -9.80
C CYS A 86 11.41 -1.37 -8.96
N ALA A 87 11.35 -2.33 -8.02
CA ALA A 87 10.21 -2.45 -7.12
C ALA A 87 10.05 -1.23 -6.19
N LEU A 88 11.14 -0.67 -5.66
CA LEU A 88 11.13 0.56 -4.87
C LEU A 88 10.68 1.77 -5.70
N GLN A 89 11.20 1.92 -6.91
CA GLN A 89 10.85 3.00 -7.82
C GLN A 89 9.37 2.92 -8.22
N LEU A 90 8.90 1.73 -8.61
CA LEU A 90 7.49 1.55 -8.95
C LEU A 90 6.57 1.75 -7.75
N ALA A 91 6.95 1.31 -6.53
CA ALA A 91 6.18 1.53 -5.31
C ALA A 91 5.85 3.00 -5.06
N LEU A 92 6.81 3.89 -5.31
CA LEU A 92 6.64 5.33 -5.19
C LEU A 92 5.65 5.89 -6.21
N LEU A 93 5.73 5.41 -7.45
CA LEU A 93 4.93 5.93 -8.56
C LEU A 93 3.47 5.47 -8.50
N VAL A 94 3.22 4.20 -8.12
CA VAL A 94 1.87 3.61 -8.15
C VAL A 94 1.19 3.56 -6.79
N PHE A 95 1.94 3.70 -5.71
CA PHE A 95 1.53 3.69 -4.29
C PHE A 95 0.41 2.69 -3.94
N VAL A 96 0.45 1.50 -4.56
CA VAL A 96 -0.39 0.34 -4.21
C VAL A 96 0.04 -0.28 -2.87
N ARG A 97 -0.75 -1.20 -2.33
CA ARG A 97 -0.32 -1.92 -1.11
C ARG A 97 0.95 -2.74 -1.37
N PRO A 98 1.87 -2.82 -0.40
CA PRO A 98 3.10 -3.62 -0.57
C PRO A 98 2.84 -5.09 -0.95
N GLY A 99 1.72 -5.66 -0.49
CA GLY A 99 1.28 -7.00 -0.87
C GLY A 99 0.88 -7.12 -2.34
N GLU A 100 0.23 -6.11 -2.89
CA GLU A 100 -0.16 -6.01 -4.29
C GLU A 100 1.09 -5.86 -5.16
N LEU A 101 1.96 -4.91 -4.82
CA LEU A 101 3.21 -4.67 -5.55
C LEU A 101 4.07 -5.94 -5.66
N ARG A 102 4.31 -6.63 -4.54
CA ARG A 102 5.18 -7.82 -4.54
C ARG A 102 4.62 -8.97 -5.38
N GLN A 103 3.30 -9.07 -5.49
CA GLN A 103 2.59 -10.11 -6.22
C GLN A 103 2.23 -9.69 -7.65
N ALA A 104 2.73 -8.55 -8.14
CA ALA A 104 2.48 -8.08 -9.48
C ALA A 104 2.92 -9.09 -10.54
N GLU A 105 2.05 -9.35 -11.49
CA GLU A 105 2.27 -10.31 -12.59
C GLU A 105 2.28 -9.59 -13.93
N TRP A 106 3.08 -10.08 -14.87
CA TRP A 106 3.17 -9.47 -16.20
C TRP A 106 1.85 -9.48 -16.97
N VAL A 107 1.03 -10.50 -16.77
CA VAL A 107 -0.30 -10.62 -17.41
C VAL A 107 -1.27 -9.51 -16.97
N GLU A 108 -0.99 -8.84 -15.86
CA GLU A 108 -1.81 -7.76 -15.33
C GLU A 108 -1.48 -6.40 -15.96
N ILE A 109 -0.35 -6.28 -16.68
CA ILE A 109 0.10 -5.03 -17.30
C ILE A 109 -0.40 -4.95 -18.74
N ASN A 110 -1.10 -3.87 -19.03
CA ASN A 110 -1.50 -3.50 -20.38
C ASN A 110 -0.70 -2.26 -20.81
N PHE A 111 0.32 -2.46 -21.61
CA PHE A 111 1.19 -1.39 -22.10
C PHE A 111 0.47 -0.42 -23.04
N ASP A 112 -0.42 -0.95 -23.93
CA ASP A 112 -1.17 -0.12 -24.87
C ASP A 112 -2.11 0.87 -24.19
N LYS A 113 -2.80 0.39 -23.12
CA LYS A 113 -3.71 1.21 -22.31
C LYS A 113 -2.99 1.97 -21.19
N LYS A 114 -1.72 1.66 -20.95
CA LYS A 114 -0.93 2.15 -19.82
C LYS A 114 -1.65 1.93 -18.49
N GLU A 115 -2.03 0.68 -18.24
CA GLU A 115 -2.79 0.26 -17.06
C GLU A 115 -2.19 -0.99 -16.43
N TRP A 116 -2.17 -1.02 -15.12
CA TRP A 116 -2.01 -2.23 -14.34
C TRP A 116 -3.37 -2.64 -13.77
N ARG A 117 -3.82 -3.85 -14.09
CA ARG A 117 -5.14 -4.38 -13.69
C ARG A 117 -4.98 -5.49 -12.69
N ILE A 118 -5.11 -5.16 -11.40
CA ILE A 118 -5.05 -6.14 -10.31
C ILE A 118 -6.39 -6.89 -10.26
N PRO A 119 -6.40 -8.21 -10.40
CA PRO A 119 -7.64 -8.98 -10.39
C PRO A 119 -8.25 -9.05 -8.98
N SER A 120 -9.58 -9.19 -8.92
CA SER A 120 -10.37 -9.16 -7.68
C SER A 120 -9.91 -10.14 -6.60
N HIS A 121 -9.43 -11.33 -6.98
CA HIS A 121 -8.96 -12.35 -6.02
C HIS A 121 -7.66 -11.96 -5.28
N LYS A 122 -6.93 -10.94 -5.76
CA LYS A 122 -5.76 -10.36 -5.09
C LYS A 122 -6.10 -9.15 -4.21
N MET A 123 -7.32 -8.65 -4.31
CA MET A 123 -7.78 -7.45 -3.61
C MET A 123 -8.55 -7.80 -2.33
N GLU A 124 -8.33 -7.02 -1.27
CA GLU A 124 -9.06 -7.19 0.00
C GLU A 124 -10.59 -7.03 -0.16
N MET A 125 -11.01 -6.14 -1.08
CA MET A 125 -12.43 -5.85 -1.34
C MET A 125 -13.05 -6.74 -2.40
N SER A 126 -12.32 -7.72 -2.94
CA SER A 126 -12.78 -8.65 -4.00
C SER A 126 -13.30 -7.96 -5.27
N GLU A 127 -12.84 -6.73 -5.55
CA GLU A 127 -13.12 -5.97 -6.76
C GLU A 127 -11.83 -5.74 -7.54
N GLN A 128 -11.90 -5.75 -8.88
CA GLN A 128 -10.75 -5.47 -9.73
C GLN A 128 -10.28 -4.03 -9.51
N HIS A 129 -8.97 -3.82 -9.40
CA HIS A 129 -8.40 -2.49 -9.28
C HIS A 129 -7.59 -2.12 -10.53
N ILE A 130 -7.94 -1.02 -11.19
CA ILE A 130 -7.24 -0.48 -12.35
C ILE A 130 -6.36 0.68 -11.89
N ILE A 131 -5.05 0.58 -12.17
CA ILE A 131 -4.06 1.59 -11.83
C ILE A 131 -3.54 2.19 -13.11
N PRO A 132 -3.80 3.49 -13.39
CA PRO A 132 -3.16 4.20 -14.48
C PRO A 132 -1.65 4.27 -14.26
N LEU A 133 -0.89 3.96 -15.29
CA LEU A 133 0.57 4.01 -15.26
C LEU A 133 1.05 5.30 -15.91
N SER A 134 1.87 6.05 -15.19
CA SER A 134 2.58 7.20 -15.74
C SER A 134 3.66 6.77 -16.74
N ARG A 135 4.18 7.70 -17.53
CA ARG A 135 5.32 7.47 -18.44
C ARG A 135 6.49 6.82 -17.69
N GLN A 136 6.87 7.39 -16.55
CA GLN A 136 7.98 6.88 -15.75
C GLN A 136 7.74 5.48 -15.18
N ALA A 137 6.49 5.13 -14.88
CA ALA A 137 6.15 3.78 -14.43
C ALA A 137 6.24 2.77 -15.58
N ILE A 138 5.85 3.15 -16.79
CA ILE A 138 6.01 2.33 -18.01
C ILE A 138 7.50 2.11 -18.30
N GLU A 139 8.32 3.15 -18.28
CA GLU A 139 9.77 3.05 -18.49
C GLU A 139 10.43 2.04 -17.55
N ILE A 140 10.08 2.06 -16.25
CA ILE A 140 10.59 1.07 -15.28
C ILE A 140 10.15 -0.35 -15.64
N LEU A 141 8.90 -0.53 -16.09
CA LEU A 141 8.39 -1.84 -16.48
C LEU A 141 9.06 -2.35 -17.76
N GLU A 142 9.27 -1.50 -18.75
CA GLU A 142 9.99 -1.81 -19.98
C GLU A 142 11.46 -2.17 -19.70
N ASP A 143 12.12 -1.44 -18.81
CA ASP A 143 13.53 -1.70 -18.42
C ASP A 143 13.71 -3.04 -17.70
N ILE A 144 12.74 -3.48 -16.89
CA ILE A 144 12.85 -4.75 -16.16
C ILE A 144 12.31 -5.95 -16.98
N GLN A 145 11.48 -5.70 -17.99
CA GLN A 145 10.85 -6.76 -18.79
C GLN A 145 11.84 -7.74 -19.43
N PRO A 146 12.97 -7.32 -20.02
CA PRO A 146 13.96 -8.27 -20.56
C PRO A 146 14.52 -9.23 -19.50
N LEU A 147 14.57 -8.80 -18.23
CA LEU A 147 15.12 -9.60 -17.13
C LEU A 147 14.08 -10.57 -16.55
N THR A 148 12.82 -10.19 -16.44
CA THR A 148 11.81 -10.96 -15.70
C THR A 148 10.57 -11.31 -16.52
N GLY A 149 10.42 -10.77 -17.75
CA GLY A 149 9.23 -10.91 -18.58
C GLY A 149 8.96 -12.33 -19.08
N HIS A 150 9.95 -13.21 -19.03
CA HIS A 150 9.79 -14.63 -19.32
C HIS A 150 9.15 -15.43 -18.17
N GLY A 151 9.03 -14.82 -16.99
CA GLY A 151 8.42 -15.42 -15.80
C GLY A 151 7.02 -14.88 -15.52
N LYS A 152 6.44 -15.36 -14.43
CA LYS A 152 5.11 -14.95 -13.99
C LYS A 152 5.12 -13.55 -13.35
N TYR A 153 6.05 -13.31 -12.42
CA TYR A 153 6.10 -12.13 -11.58
C TYR A 153 6.98 -11.03 -12.17
N ILE A 154 6.56 -9.78 -12.04
CA ILE A 154 7.38 -8.60 -12.38
C ILE A 154 8.59 -8.54 -11.46
N PHE A 155 8.38 -8.83 -10.18
CA PHE A 155 9.42 -8.82 -9.15
C PHE A 155 9.61 -10.22 -8.55
N PRO A 156 10.27 -11.15 -9.26
CA PRO A 156 10.54 -12.47 -8.73
C PRO A 156 11.60 -12.43 -7.62
N SER A 157 11.55 -13.43 -6.75
CA SER A 157 12.58 -13.65 -5.74
C SER A 157 13.91 -14.02 -6.41
N ILE A 158 15.02 -13.50 -5.89
CA ILE A 158 16.38 -13.88 -6.33
C ILE A 158 16.71 -15.35 -6.08
N ARG A 159 15.98 -16.02 -5.17
CA ARG A 159 16.17 -17.44 -4.84
C ARG A 159 15.34 -18.37 -5.73
N SER A 160 14.25 -17.87 -6.31
CA SER A 160 13.35 -18.68 -7.14
C SER A 160 12.43 -17.76 -7.96
N THR A 161 12.46 -17.93 -9.28
CA THR A 161 11.60 -17.16 -10.20
C THR A 161 10.13 -17.55 -10.10
N SER A 162 9.81 -18.71 -9.49
CA SER A 162 8.44 -19.17 -9.26
C SER A 162 7.75 -18.48 -8.07
N ARG A 163 8.45 -17.65 -7.32
CA ARG A 163 7.91 -16.91 -6.16
C ARG A 163 8.21 -15.42 -6.31
N PRO A 164 7.31 -14.54 -5.83
CA PRO A 164 7.59 -13.11 -5.80
C PRO A 164 8.62 -12.75 -4.72
N ILE A 165 9.13 -11.53 -4.74
CA ILE A 165 9.95 -10.98 -3.63
C ILE A 165 9.22 -11.13 -2.28
N SER A 166 10.01 -11.22 -1.20
CA SER A 166 9.44 -11.37 0.15
C SER A 166 8.70 -10.11 0.60
N GLU A 167 7.77 -10.29 1.55
CA GLU A 167 7.00 -9.17 2.14
C GLU A 167 7.91 -8.10 2.75
N ASN A 168 9.05 -8.49 3.26
CA ASN A 168 9.98 -7.57 3.91
C ASN A 168 11.00 -6.95 2.95
N THR A 169 11.00 -7.28 1.66
CA THR A 169 12.05 -6.83 0.71
C THR A 169 12.14 -5.31 0.65
N ILE A 170 11.02 -4.62 0.48
CA ILE A 170 10.96 -3.15 0.42
C ILE A 170 11.46 -2.53 1.73
N ASN A 171 10.96 -3.00 2.88
CA ASN A 171 11.39 -2.48 4.17
C ASN A 171 12.86 -2.77 4.46
N ALA A 172 13.36 -3.96 4.12
CA ALA A 172 14.78 -4.29 4.27
C ALA A 172 15.67 -3.40 3.39
N ALA A 173 15.24 -3.08 2.18
CA ALA A 173 15.96 -2.15 1.31
C ALA A 173 15.99 -0.73 1.89
N LEU A 174 14.87 -0.23 2.41
CA LEU A 174 14.82 1.07 3.11
C LEU A 174 15.78 1.10 4.30
N ARG A 175 15.82 0.04 5.14
CA ARG A 175 16.79 -0.07 6.26
C ARG A 175 18.25 -0.02 5.77
N ARG A 176 18.56 -0.71 4.67
CA ARG A 176 19.92 -0.68 4.09
C ARG A 176 20.33 0.70 3.58
N MET A 177 19.37 1.52 3.18
CA MET A 177 19.58 2.91 2.79
C MET A 177 19.62 3.88 3.97
N GLY A 178 19.44 3.39 5.22
CA GLY A 178 19.52 4.19 6.44
C GLY A 178 18.20 4.73 6.96
N TYR A 179 17.07 4.47 6.28
CA TYR A 179 15.75 4.94 6.76
C TYR A 179 15.21 4.06 7.88
N GLU A 180 14.90 4.61 9.04
CA GLU A 180 14.38 3.88 10.20
C GLU A 180 12.86 3.55 10.06
N LYS A 181 12.37 2.63 10.92
CA LYS A 181 10.97 2.14 10.88
C LYS A 181 9.94 3.24 11.15
N ASP A 182 10.30 4.23 11.92
CA ASP A 182 9.51 5.39 12.29
C ASP A 182 9.72 6.57 11.33
N GLU A 183 10.59 6.43 10.33
CA GLU A 183 10.85 7.43 9.30
C GLU A 183 10.17 7.06 7.99
N MET A 184 10.40 5.85 7.45
CA MET A 184 9.81 5.40 6.20
C MET A 184 9.58 3.90 6.14
N THR A 185 8.45 3.49 5.54
CA THR A 185 8.08 2.10 5.30
C THR A 185 7.46 1.94 3.91
N GLY A 186 7.30 0.70 3.45
CA GLY A 186 6.57 0.42 2.20
C GLY A 186 5.11 0.93 2.21
N HIS A 187 4.45 0.97 3.38
CA HIS A 187 3.14 1.62 3.53
C HIS A 187 3.26 3.15 3.58
N GLY A 188 4.40 3.67 4.03
CA GLY A 188 4.69 5.09 4.07
C GLY A 188 4.63 5.75 2.68
N PHE A 189 4.93 5.03 1.59
CA PHE A 189 4.77 5.54 0.23
C PHE A 189 3.34 5.93 -0.09
N ARG A 190 2.37 5.15 0.39
CA ARG A 190 0.93 5.44 0.21
C ARG A 190 0.49 6.65 1.05
N SER A 191 0.95 6.72 2.31
CA SER A 191 0.67 7.85 3.18
C SER A 191 1.27 9.14 2.63
N MET A 192 2.51 9.09 2.13
CA MET A 192 3.19 10.20 1.45
C MET A 192 2.39 10.68 0.24
N ALA A 193 2.02 9.78 -0.66
CA ALA A 193 1.26 10.12 -1.86
C ALA A 193 -0.11 10.71 -1.50
N SER A 194 -0.86 10.07 -0.59
CA SER A 194 -2.16 10.56 -0.13
C SER A 194 -2.07 11.97 0.43
N THR A 195 -1.12 12.23 1.35
CA THR A 195 -0.95 13.55 1.97
C THR A 195 -0.65 14.61 0.92
N LEU A 196 0.36 14.38 0.07
CA LEU A 196 0.80 15.37 -0.90
C LEU A 196 -0.21 15.62 -2.02
N LEU A 197 -0.91 14.58 -2.48
CA LEU A 197 -1.97 14.76 -3.48
C LEU A 197 -3.13 15.61 -2.93
N HIS A 198 -3.52 15.42 -1.65
CA HIS A 198 -4.51 16.29 -1.00
C HIS A 198 -3.99 17.72 -0.83
N GLU A 199 -2.75 17.91 -0.40
CA GLU A 199 -2.12 19.24 -0.25
C GLU A 199 -2.04 19.99 -1.60
N HIS A 200 -1.88 19.27 -2.70
CA HIS A 200 -1.88 19.84 -4.06
C HIS A 200 -3.27 19.94 -4.70
N GLY A 201 -4.34 19.71 -3.94
CA GLY A 201 -5.73 19.95 -4.36
C GLY A 201 -6.31 18.93 -5.33
N TRP A 202 -5.75 17.71 -5.39
CA TRP A 202 -6.36 16.64 -6.18
C TRP A 202 -7.68 16.17 -5.56
N PRO A 203 -8.69 15.80 -6.36
CA PRO A 203 -9.99 15.37 -5.85
C PRO A 203 -9.88 14.17 -4.90
N HIS A 204 -10.53 14.27 -3.74
CA HIS A 204 -10.54 13.22 -2.72
C HIS A 204 -10.95 11.86 -3.30
N GLU A 205 -12.00 11.83 -4.12
CA GLU A 205 -12.53 10.61 -4.73
C GLU A 205 -11.50 9.93 -5.65
N ALA A 206 -10.73 10.72 -6.41
CA ALA A 206 -9.68 10.18 -7.27
C ALA A 206 -8.53 9.57 -6.45
N ILE A 207 -8.16 10.21 -5.33
CA ILE A 207 -7.12 9.72 -4.41
C ILE A 207 -7.59 8.42 -3.73
N GLU A 208 -8.80 8.41 -3.16
CA GLU A 208 -9.34 7.25 -2.44
C GLU A 208 -9.52 6.04 -3.36
N GLN A 209 -9.99 6.25 -4.60
CA GLN A 209 -10.05 5.20 -5.60
C GLN A 209 -8.66 4.68 -5.99
N GLN A 210 -7.66 5.55 -6.14
CA GLN A 210 -6.30 5.13 -6.43
C GLN A 210 -5.71 4.31 -5.28
N LEU A 211 -6.06 4.65 -4.05
CA LEU A 211 -5.68 3.90 -2.85
C LEU A 211 -6.49 2.60 -2.65
N ALA A 212 -7.49 2.33 -3.48
CA ALA A 212 -8.44 1.23 -3.28
C ALA A 212 -8.98 1.18 -1.85
N HIS A 213 -9.35 2.34 -1.30
CA HIS A 213 -10.05 2.43 -0.04
C HIS A 213 -11.54 2.14 -0.28
N ALA A 214 -12.16 1.44 0.68
CA ALA A 214 -13.56 1.05 0.57
C ALA A 214 -14.47 2.29 0.55
N GLU A 215 -15.20 2.49 -0.54
CA GLU A 215 -16.32 3.41 -0.53
C GLU A 215 -17.43 2.87 0.40
N ARG A 216 -17.87 3.67 1.35
CA ARG A 216 -18.93 3.30 2.30
C ARG A 216 -20.28 3.06 1.61
N ASN A 217 -20.44 3.48 0.36
CA ASN A 217 -21.71 3.41 -0.38
C ASN A 217 -21.59 2.46 -1.57
N LYS A 218 -22.04 1.21 -1.39
CA LYS A 218 -21.99 0.13 -2.39
C LYS A 218 -22.74 0.40 -3.70
N VAL A 219 -23.70 1.33 -3.70
CA VAL A 219 -24.50 1.68 -4.89
C VAL A 219 -23.72 2.58 -5.83
N SER A 220 -22.79 3.38 -5.31
CA SER A 220 -21.92 4.27 -6.09
C SER A 220 -20.76 3.52 -6.76
N ALA A 221 -20.31 2.41 -6.19
CA ALA A 221 -19.06 1.74 -6.59
C ALA A 221 -19.04 1.27 -8.06
N SER A 222 -20.16 0.76 -8.60
CA SER A 222 -20.18 0.21 -9.96
C SER A 222 -20.18 1.29 -11.06
N TYR A 223 -20.67 2.49 -10.77
CA TYR A 223 -20.71 3.62 -11.72
C TYR A 223 -19.39 4.43 -11.72
N ASN A 224 -18.66 4.44 -10.62
CA ASN A 224 -17.50 5.30 -10.42
C ASN A 224 -16.19 4.83 -11.11
N PHE A 225 -16.09 3.56 -11.52
CA PHE A 225 -14.85 3.04 -12.12
C PHE A 225 -14.44 3.75 -13.41
N ALA A 226 -15.41 4.06 -14.29
CA ALA A 226 -15.14 4.71 -15.57
C ALA A 226 -15.03 6.24 -15.44
N GLU A 227 -15.77 6.83 -14.51
CA GLU A 227 -15.89 8.30 -14.39
C GLU A 227 -14.61 8.96 -13.90
N HIS A 228 -13.90 8.36 -12.95
CA HIS A 228 -12.68 8.94 -12.39
C HIS A 228 -11.38 8.49 -13.08
N LEU A 229 -11.44 7.53 -14.00
CA LEU A 229 -10.22 7.02 -14.65
C LEU A 229 -9.44 8.08 -15.44
N PRO A 230 -10.07 8.98 -16.23
CA PRO A 230 -9.36 10.07 -16.89
C PRO A 230 -8.66 10.99 -15.88
N LYS A 231 -9.35 11.36 -14.80
CA LYS A 231 -8.79 12.22 -13.75
C LYS A 231 -7.65 11.57 -13.00
N ARG A 232 -7.76 10.26 -12.75
CA ARG A 232 -6.67 9.48 -12.14
C ARG A 232 -5.46 9.37 -13.05
N ARG A 233 -5.63 9.29 -14.38
CA ARG A 233 -4.50 9.33 -15.35
C ARG A 233 -3.73 10.64 -15.25
N GLU A 234 -4.45 11.77 -15.21
CA GLU A 234 -3.83 13.10 -15.03
C GLU A 234 -3.09 13.16 -13.68
N MET A 235 -3.73 12.71 -12.60
CA MET A 235 -3.16 12.68 -11.25
C MET A 235 -1.90 11.83 -11.17
N MET A 236 -1.91 10.63 -11.74
CA MET A 236 -0.76 9.72 -11.69
C MET A 236 0.41 10.23 -12.52
N GLN A 237 0.15 10.88 -13.67
CA GLN A 237 1.21 11.51 -14.46
C GLN A 237 1.79 12.71 -13.71
N TRP A 238 0.92 13.58 -13.17
CA TRP A 238 1.36 14.73 -12.39
C TRP A 238 2.20 14.28 -11.16
N TRP A 239 1.78 13.24 -10.47
CA TRP A 239 2.50 12.68 -9.33
C TRP A 239 3.92 12.23 -9.72
N ALA A 240 4.03 11.53 -10.82
CA ALA A 240 5.31 11.07 -11.33
C ALA A 240 6.23 12.23 -11.73
N ASP A 241 5.70 13.26 -12.41
CA ASP A 241 6.44 14.47 -12.80
C ASP A 241 6.86 15.29 -11.57
N TYR A 242 6.00 15.35 -10.55
CA TYR A 242 6.32 15.98 -9.27
C TYR A 242 7.51 15.27 -8.59
N LEU A 243 7.48 13.94 -8.48
CA LEU A 243 8.61 13.18 -7.92
C LEU A 243 9.89 13.37 -8.75
N GLU A 244 9.80 13.36 -10.06
CA GLU A 244 10.94 13.59 -10.95
C GLU A 244 11.55 14.99 -10.72
N SER A 245 10.73 16.02 -10.54
CA SER A 245 11.19 17.38 -10.20
C SER A 245 11.95 17.43 -8.88
N LEU A 246 11.48 16.71 -7.85
CA LEU A 246 12.15 16.59 -6.55
C LEU A 246 13.48 15.81 -6.65
N PHE A 247 13.53 14.80 -7.50
CA PHE A 247 14.75 14.03 -7.76
C PHE A 247 15.85 14.92 -8.35
N ILE A 248 15.50 15.75 -9.32
CA ILE A 248 16.42 16.68 -10.00
C ILE A 248 16.79 17.85 -9.07
N GLY A 249 16.00 18.13 -8.02
CA GLY A 249 16.18 19.27 -7.13
C GLY A 249 15.66 20.60 -7.71
N ALA A 250 14.77 20.55 -8.70
CA ALA A 250 14.09 21.70 -9.24
C ALA A 250 13.15 22.36 -8.21
N LYS A 251 13.00 23.71 -8.27
CA LYS A 251 11.98 24.39 -7.49
C LYS A 251 10.61 24.00 -8.02
N VAL A 252 9.82 23.36 -7.18
CA VAL A 252 8.42 23.05 -7.50
C VAL A 252 7.62 24.37 -7.48
N VAL A 253 7.15 24.79 -8.63
CA VAL A 253 6.22 25.91 -8.73
C VAL A 253 4.81 25.34 -8.66
N ASN A 254 4.07 25.68 -7.61
CA ASN A 254 2.66 25.32 -7.50
C ASN A 254 1.87 26.01 -8.62
N PHE A 255 1.41 25.25 -9.60
CA PHE A 255 0.41 25.74 -10.54
C PHE A 255 -0.96 25.73 -9.82
N GLN A 256 -1.33 26.83 -9.21
CA GLN A 256 -2.73 27.08 -8.89
C GLN A 256 -3.47 27.27 -10.22
N LYS A 257 -4.30 26.31 -10.61
CA LYS A 257 -5.30 26.54 -11.67
C LYS A 257 -6.34 27.52 -11.09
N ASN A 258 -6.37 28.74 -11.62
CA ASN A 258 -7.51 29.65 -11.50
C ASN A 258 -8.76 29.01 -12.09
#